data_05298787a027f10d785a97ed97d37c52
#
_entry.id   05298787a027f10d785a97ed97d37c52
#
_cell.length_a   1.000
_cell.length_b   1.000
_cell.length_c   1.000
_cell.angle_alpha   90.00
_cell.angle_beta   90.00
_cell.angle_gamma   90.00
#
_symmetry.space_group_name_H-M   'P 1'
#
loop_
_entity.id
_entity.type
_entity.pdbx_description
1 polymer ?
#
loop_
_entity_poly.entity_id
_entity_poly.type
_entity_poly.pdbx_seq_one_letter_code
_entity_poly.pdbx_strand_id
1 'polypeptide(L)'
;MIRRPVIIQKDMAKEEHPIALLVQEASQYESQVYIEVDNKKINAKSIMGMMSLQLEKGLNITVVSDGNDEEAAASGVENFLAAHA
;
A
#
# COMPACT_ATOMS: atom_id res chain seq x y z
N MET A 1 13.38 -9.34 -0.60
CA MET A 1 12.36 -8.54 -1.31
C MET A 1 11.14 -9.40 -1.62
N ILE A 2 9.98 -8.89 -1.29
CA ILE A 2 8.70 -9.56 -1.54
C ILE A 2 7.87 -8.68 -2.46
N ARG A 3 7.24 -9.28 -3.46
CA ARG A 3 6.35 -8.60 -4.39
C ARG A 3 5.01 -9.36 -4.37
N ARG A 4 3.94 -8.67 -4.01
CA ARG A 4 2.60 -9.27 -3.96
C ARG A 4 1.62 -8.47 -4.80
N PRO A 5 1.03 -9.08 -5.83
CA PRO A 5 -0.06 -8.42 -6.54
C PRO A 5 -1.30 -8.39 -5.63
N VAL A 6 -1.93 -7.25 -5.58
CA VAL A 6 -3.11 -7.03 -4.74
C VAL A 6 -4.16 -6.28 -5.54
N ILE A 7 -5.41 -6.73 -5.42
CA ILE A 7 -6.54 -5.98 -5.94
C ILE A 7 -7.16 -5.24 -4.76
N ILE A 8 -7.27 -3.92 -4.88
CA ILE A 8 -7.83 -3.12 -3.80
C ILE A 8 -9.29 -3.47 -3.62
N GLN A 9 -9.66 -3.97 -2.43
CA GLN A 9 -11.04 -4.33 -2.11
C GLN A 9 -11.71 -3.27 -1.25
N LYS A 10 -10.90 -2.50 -0.52
CA LYS A 10 -11.41 -1.46 0.35
C LYS A 10 -11.91 -0.27 -0.47
N ASP A 11 -13.09 0.24 -0.14
CA ASP A 11 -13.60 1.44 -0.77
C ASP A 11 -12.92 2.65 -0.15
N MET A 12 -11.82 3.07 -0.76
CA MET A 12 -11.00 4.16 -0.23
C MET A 12 -11.74 5.50 -0.29
N ALA A 13 -12.77 5.61 -1.13
CA ALA A 13 -13.53 6.84 -1.22
C ALA A 13 -14.36 7.12 0.04
N LYS A 14 -14.65 6.09 0.83
CA LYS A 14 -15.39 6.23 2.09
C LYS A 14 -14.52 6.64 3.26
N GLU A 15 -13.20 6.56 3.10
CA GLU A 15 -12.29 6.95 4.16
C GLU A 15 -12.04 8.44 4.11
N GLU A 16 -11.91 9.05 5.28
CA GLU A 16 -11.65 10.48 5.36
C GLU A 16 -10.24 10.83 4.89
N HIS A 17 -9.26 9.98 5.25
CA HIS A 17 -7.87 10.20 4.87
C HIS A 17 -7.23 8.88 4.46
N PRO A 18 -7.63 8.31 3.30
CA PRO A 18 -7.17 6.96 2.94
C PRO A 18 -5.66 6.88 2.72
N ILE A 19 -5.08 7.92 2.12
CA ILE A 19 -3.63 7.92 1.86
C ILE A 19 -2.86 7.99 3.18
N ALA A 20 -3.30 8.82 4.13
CA ALA A 20 -2.65 8.92 5.42
C ALA A 20 -2.71 7.60 6.18
N LEU A 21 -3.85 6.91 6.12
CA LEU A 21 -3.99 5.61 6.76
C LEU A 21 -3.04 4.57 6.17
N LEU A 22 -2.89 4.56 4.85
CA LEU A 22 -1.99 3.64 4.19
C LEU A 22 -0.53 3.93 4.55
N VAL A 23 -0.15 5.20 4.59
CA VAL A 23 1.19 5.61 5.00
C VAL A 23 1.45 5.18 6.44
N GLN A 24 0.48 5.34 7.33
CA GLN A 24 0.62 4.89 8.71
C GLN A 24 0.82 3.39 8.79
N GLU A 25 0.07 2.62 8.00
CA GLU A 25 0.21 1.18 7.98
C GLU A 25 1.62 0.78 7.54
N ALA A 26 2.10 1.34 6.44
CA ALA A 26 3.43 1.03 5.92
C ALA A 26 4.52 1.48 6.88
N SER A 27 4.31 2.56 7.61
CA SER A 27 5.31 3.14 8.51
C SER A 27 5.52 2.33 9.79
N GLN A 28 4.65 1.35 10.08
CA GLN A 28 4.82 0.47 11.23
C GLN A 28 5.98 -0.50 11.06
N TYR A 29 6.45 -0.69 9.84
CA TYR A 29 7.46 -1.69 9.52
C TYR A 29 8.80 -1.03 9.23
N GLU A 30 9.88 -1.75 9.53
CA GLU A 30 11.22 -1.27 9.23
C GLU A 30 11.55 -1.38 7.76
N SER A 31 10.97 -2.37 7.09
CA SER A 31 11.22 -2.61 5.68
C SER A 31 10.79 -1.42 4.82
N GLN A 32 11.46 -1.26 3.69
CA GLN A 32 11.00 -0.33 2.68
C GLN A 32 9.77 -0.91 2.02
N VAL A 33 8.75 -0.09 1.82
CA VAL A 33 7.49 -0.52 1.21
C VAL A 33 7.18 0.41 0.04
N TYR A 34 6.89 -0.21 -1.09
CA TYR A 34 6.54 0.51 -2.32
C TYR A 34 5.24 -0.01 -2.88
N ILE A 35 4.50 0.86 -3.53
CA ILE A 35 3.32 0.49 -4.30
C ILE A 35 3.65 0.69 -5.77
N GLU A 36 3.54 -0.37 -6.54
CA GLU A 36 3.74 -0.30 -7.99
C GLU A 36 2.39 -0.31 -8.68
N VAL A 37 2.15 0.71 -9.49
CA VAL A 37 0.94 0.85 -10.31
C VAL A 37 1.40 1.23 -11.70
N ASP A 38 1.03 0.43 -12.69
CA ASP A 38 1.48 0.61 -14.06
C ASP A 38 3.01 0.65 -14.09
N ASN A 39 3.60 1.74 -14.54
CA ASN A 39 5.06 1.90 -14.61
C ASN A 39 5.61 2.73 -13.45
N LYS A 40 4.79 3.03 -12.46
CA LYS A 40 5.19 3.87 -11.33
C LYS A 40 5.50 3.02 -10.11
N LYS A 41 6.56 3.39 -9.41
CA LYS A 41 6.93 2.77 -8.14
C LYS A 41 7.00 3.88 -7.10
N ILE A 42 6.12 3.83 -6.12
CA ILE A 42 5.94 4.93 -5.18
C ILE A 42 6.20 4.43 -3.77
N ASN A 43 6.96 5.21 -3.00
CA ASN A 43 7.28 4.88 -1.62
C ASN A 43 6.02 5.01 -0.76
N ALA A 44 5.57 3.88 -0.19
CA ALA A 44 4.34 3.86 0.59
C ALA A 44 4.45 4.63 1.91
N LYS A 45 5.66 4.97 2.34
CA LYS A 45 5.86 5.77 3.55
C LYS A 45 5.92 7.27 3.27
N SER A 46 5.79 7.67 2.01
CA SER A 46 5.84 9.07 1.61
C SER A 46 4.44 9.56 1.29
N ILE A 47 3.92 10.46 2.12
CA ILE A 47 2.60 11.04 1.88
C ILE A 47 2.57 11.77 0.54
N MET A 48 3.60 12.55 0.25
CA MET A 48 3.63 13.33 -1.00
C MET A 48 3.64 12.40 -2.22
N GLY A 49 4.43 11.33 -2.17
CA GLY A 49 4.46 10.37 -3.25
C GLY A 49 3.12 9.65 -3.41
N MET A 50 2.53 9.25 -2.29
CA MET A 50 1.28 8.52 -2.31
C MET A 50 0.10 9.38 -2.75
N MET A 51 0.17 10.68 -2.56
CA MET A 51 -0.89 11.59 -3.01
C MET A 51 -1.03 11.62 -4.53
N SER A 52 -0.01 11.19 -5.26
CA SER A 52 -0.08 11.10 -6.71
C SER A 52 -0.88 9.88 -7.18
N LEU A 53 -1.21 8.96 -6.28
CA LEU A 53 -1.98 7.77 -6.61
C LEU A 53 -3.47 8.00 -6.38
N GLN A 54 -4.26 7.44 -7.28
CA GLN A 54 -5.71 7.35 -7.07
C GLN A 54 -6.00 5.89 -6.70
N LEU A 55 -6.18 5.65 -5.40
CA LEU A 55 -6.47 4.32 -4.91
C LEU A 55 -7.97 4.09 -5.01
N GLU A 56 -8.36 3.22 -5.93
CA GLU A 56 -9.76 2.92 -6.18
C GLU A 56 -10.00 1.44 -5.98
N LYS A 57 -11.20 1.11 -5.51
CA LYS A 57 -11.63 -0.28 -5.40
C LYS A 57 -11.55 -0.93 -6.77
N GLY A 58 -10.92 -2.09 -6.82
CA GLY A 58 -10.74 -2.84 -8.06
C GLY A 58 -9.42 -2.57 -8.78
N LEU A 59 -8.64 -1.59 -8.31
CA LEU A 59 -7.35 -1.30 -8.93
C LEU A 59 -6.35 -2.41 -8.62
N ASN A 60 -5.62 -2.85 -9.65
CA ASN A 60 -4.54 -3.83 -9.49
C ASN A 60 -3.24 -3.10 -9.21
N ILE A 61 -2.63 -3.45 -8.09
CA ILE A 61 -1.33 -2.90 -7.70
C ILE A 61 -0.41 -4.03 -7.28
N THR A 62 0.88 -3.73 -7.11
CA THR A 62 1.83 -4.65 -6.53
C THR A 62 2.44 -4.00 -5.30
N VAL A 63 2.36 -4.70 -4.16
CA VAL A 63 3.04 -4.28 -2.94
C VAL A 63 4.43 -4.88 -2.95
N VAL A 64 5.44 -4.03 -2.80
CA VAL A 64 6.83 -4.45 -2.76
C VAL A 64 7.38 -4.09 -1.38
N SER A 65 7.96 -5.05 -0.68
CA SER A 65 8.61 -4.80 0.60
C SER A 65 10.00 -5.40 0.62
N ASP A 66 10.93 -4.71 1.27
CA ASP A 66 12.33 -5.12 1.30
C ASP A 66 12.94 -4.71 2.64
N GLY A 67 13.32 -5.71 3.43
CA GLY A 67 13.91 -5.48 4.73
C GLY A 67 13.71 -6.64 5.68
N ASN A 68 14.04 -6.42 6.95
CA ASN A 68 14.03 -7.47 7.97
C ASN A 68 12.63 -8.03 8.23
N ASP A 69 11.61 -7.18 8.18
CA ASP A 69 10.23 -7.59 8.42
C ASP A 69 9.39 -7.54 7.14
N GLU A 70 10.01 -7.84 6.01
CA GLU A 70 9.37 -7.67 4.72
C GLU A 70 8.09 -8.52 4.56
N GLU A 71 8.06 -9.71 5.15
CA GLU A 71 6.85 -10.54 5.09
C GLU A 71 5.72 -9.92 5.89
N ALA A 72 6.01 -9.44 7.09
CA ALA A 72 5.01 -8.77 7.91
C ALA A 72 4.51 -7.51 7.23
N ALA A 73 5.44 -6.74 6.63
CA ALA A 73 5.10 -5.51 5.94
C ALA A 73 4.19 -5.79 4.74
N ALA A 74 4.56 -6.78 3.91
CA ALA A 74 3.76 -7.12 2.75
C ALA A 74 2.37 -7.59 3.15
N SER A 75 2.28 -8.44 4.18
CA SER A 75 0.99 -8.96 4.65
C SER A 75 0.14 -7.86 5.27
N GLY A 76 0.74 -6.98 6.06
CA GLY A 76 -0.01 -5.89 6.70
C GLY A 76 -0.59 -4.91 5.69
N VAL A 77 0.20 -4.52 4.71
CA VAL A 77 -0.26 -3.61 3.68
C VAL A 77 -1.30 -4.29 2.79
N GLU A 78 -1.07 -5.54 2.42
CA GLU A 78 -2.02 -6.31 1.64
C GLU A 78 -3.37 -6.40 2.36
N ASN A 79 -3.34 -6.76 3.64
CA ASN A 79 -4.57 -6.89 4.43
C ASN A 79 -5.31 -5.56 4.53
N PHE A 80 -4.58 -4.47 4.68
CA PHE A 80 -5.18 -3.14 4.73
C PHE A 80 -5.94 -2.84 3.43
N LEU A 81 -5.32 -3.13 2.28
CA LEU A 81 -5.91 -2.82 0.98
C LEU A 81 -7.01 -3.80 0.58
N ALA A 82 -6.93 -5.03 1.05
CA ALA A 82 -7.90 -6.08 0.72
C ALA A 82 -9.07 -6.12 1.71
N ALA A 83 -9.02 -5.34 2.79
CA ALA A 83 -10.09 -5.35 3.79
C ALA A 83 -11.39 -4.83 3.20
N HIS A 84 -12.47 -5.51 3.49
CA HIS A 84 -13.80 -5.05 3.07
C HIS A 84 -14.26 -3.93 3.99
N ALA A 85 -14.79 -2.90 3.39
CA ALA A 85 -15.35 -1.79 4.16
C ALA A 85 -16.66 -2.20 4.82
#